data_dba549e701ffe27455713ea5a3fc5b67
#
_entry.id   dba549e701ffe27455713ea5a3fc5b67
#
_cell.length_a   1.000
_cell.length_b   1.000
_cell.length_c   1.000
_cell.angle_alpha   90.00
_cell.angle_beta   90.00
_cell.angle_gamma   90.00
#
_symmetry.space_group_name_H-M   'P 1'
#
loop_
_entity.id
_entity.type
_entity.pdbx_description
1 polymer ?
#
loop_
_entity_poly.entity_id
_entity_poly.type
_entity_poly.pdbx_seq_one_letter_code
_entity_poly.pdbx_strand_id
1 'polypeptide(L)'
;MAKKKKKNRIWGWAITLALCAGSFIVGQTWSDWDISRTIIQLSNKRADTSRMEIPVMPEEKQGQIIQHTGYTLSYDAKNKTPQWVAWELTNEETRGKEERTNDFQPDPQVIGTQVVTFDYSGSGYDRGHMAPAGDMKWSKQAMQESFYMTNICPQDHHLNTEDWNDLEMKSREWARRYGKVYITCGPI
;
A
#
# COMPACT_ATOMS: atom_id res chain seq x y z
N MET A 1 51.20 9.86 -46.03
CA MET A 1 50.70 8.89 -45.03
C MET A 1 49.35 9.37 -44.50
N ALA A 2 48.23 8.76 -44.93
CA ALA A 2 46.89 9.18 -44.58
C ALA A 2 46.33 8.30 -43.45
N LYS A 3 45.99 8.90 -42.31
CA LYS A 3 45.33 8.20 -41.17
C LYS A 3 43.85 8.01 -41.46
N LYS A 4 43.40 6.74 -41.61
CA LYS A 4 42.01 6.36 -41.70
C LYS A 4 41.35 6.50 -40.30
N LYS A 5 40.26 7.32 -40.19
CA LYS A 5 39.38 7.39 -39.05
C LYS A 5 38.50 6.13 -38.99
N LYS A 6 38.55 5.37 -37.88
CA LYS A 6 37.62 4.31 -37.58
C LYS A 6 36.27 4.96 -37.16
N LYS A 7 35.21 4.69 -37.92
CA LYS A 7 33.84 5.04 -37.58
C LYS A 7 33.31 4.00 -36.58
N ASN A 8 32.77 4.42 -35.44
CA ASN A 8 32.20 3.58 -34.39
C ASN A 8 30.95 2.87 -34.88
N ARG A 9 30.99 1.54 -34.92
CA ARG A 9 29.91 0.60 -35.30
C ARG A 9 29.03 0.18 -34.10
N ILE A 10 28.78 1.04 -33.14
CA ILE A 10 28.06 0.63 -31.90
C ILE A 10 26.56 0.93 -31.98
N TRP A 11 26.10 1.71 -32.96
CA TRP A 11 24.68 2.09 -33.05
C TRP A 11 23.79 1.16 -33.88
N GLY A 12 24.34 0.17 -34.54
CA GLY A 12 23.58 -0.73 -35.40
C GLY A 12 22.87 -1.87 -34.67
N TRP A 13 23.25 -2.22 -33.44
CA TRP A 13 22.75 -3.40 -32.74
C TRP A 13 21.53 -3.12 -31.83
N ALA A 14 21.40 -1.90 -31.36
CA ALA A 14 20.26 -1.52 -30.50
C ALA A 14 18.94 -1.41 -31.29
N ILE A 15 19.03 -1.06 -32.60
CA ILE A 15 17.82 -0.93 -33.44
C ILE A 15 17.35 -2.29 -33.95
N THR A 16 18.25 -3.25 -34.14
CA THR A 16 17.89 -4.58 -34.67
C THR A 16 17.19 -5.47 -33.62
N LEU A 17 17.47 -5.28 -32.32
CA LEU A 17 16.79 -6.02 -31.24
C LEU A 17 15.36 -5.54 -30.99
N ALA A 18 15.05 -4.27 -31.24
CA ALA A 18 13.69 -3.74 -31.12
C ALA A 18 12.77 -4.22 -32.24
N LEU A 19 13.32 -4.54 -33.43
CA LEU A 19 12.54 -5.00 -34.58
C LEU A 19 12.23 -6.52 -34.52
N CYS A 20 13.05 -7.32 -33.84
CA CYS A 20 12.79 -8.77 -33.73
C CYS A 20 11.74 -9.12 -32.67
N ALA A 21 11.45 -8.27 -31.69
CA ALA A 21 10.38 -8.47 -30.71
C ALA A 21 9.00 -8.11 -31.25
N GLY A 22 8.93 -7.35 -32.34
CA GLY A 22 7.66 -6.91 -32.95
C GLY A 22 7.04 -7.89 -33.95
N SER A 23 7.75 -8.97 -34.35
CA SER A 23 7.32 -9.84 -35.44
C SER A 23 6.41 -11.00 -35.02
N PHE A 24 6.04 -11.13 -33.76
CA PHE A 24 5.23 -12.25 -33.26
C PHE A 24 3.84 -11.84 -32.77
N ILE A 25 3.37 -10.64 -33.05
CA ILE A 25 1.97 -10.25 -32.78
C ILE A 25 1.23 -10.13 -34.12
N VAL A 26 0.35 -11.06 -34.32
CA VAL A 26 -0.50 -11.23 -35.50
C VAL A 26 -1.19 -9.91 -35.89
N GLY A 27 -0.82 -9.37 -37.06
CA GLY A 27 -1.71 -8.63 -37.93
C GLY A 27 -2.13 -7.21 -37.53
N GLN A 28 -1.51 -6.53 -36.57
CA GLN A 28 -1.71 -5.10 -36.35
C GLN A 28 -0.45 -4.32 -36.66
N THR A 29 -0.48 -3.53 -37.74
CA THR A 29 0.53 -2.51 -38.02
C THR A 29 0.37 -1.39 -36.98
N TRP A 30 1.17 -1.41 -35.92
CA TRP A 30 1.30 -0.27 -35.02
C TRP A 30 1.99 0.85 -35.80
N SER A 31 1.33 1.96 -35.97
CA SER A 31 1.96 3.13 -36.56
C SER A 31 3.00 3.69 -35.59
N ASP A 32 4.08 4.29 -36.10
CA ASP A 32 5.10 4.96 -35.27
C ASP A 32 4.49 6.01 -34.32
N TRP A 33 3.29 6.50 -34.63
CA TRP A 33 2.49 7.40 -33.82
C TRP A 33 1.96 6.73 -32.54
N ASP A 34 1.56 5.48 -32.59
CA ASP A 34 1.01 4.75 -31.44
C ASP A 34 2.12 4.39 -30.45
N ILE A 35 3.29 4.02 -30.96
CA ILE A 35 4.47 3.74 -30.14
C ILE A 35 4.94 5.03 -29.44
N SER A 36 4.98 6.15 -30.15
CA SER A 36 5.37 7.44 -29.56
C SER A 36 4.38 7.91 -28.50
N ARG A 37 3.08 7.75 -28.72
CA ARG A 37 2.04 8.06 -27.71
C ARG A 37 2.15 7.17 -26.49
N THR A 38 2.37 5.88 -26.66
CA THR A 38 2.54 4.94 -25.54
C THR A 38 3.77 5.27 -24.73
N ILE A 39 4.92 5.58 -25.37
CA ILE A 39 6.13 6.01 -24.70
C ILE A 39 5.93 7.34 -23.97
N ILE A 40 5.26 8.31 -24.59
CA ILE A 40 4.94 9.60 -23.95
C ILE A 40 3.98 9.40 -22.77
N GLN A 41 2.97 8.53 -22.89
CA GLN A 41 2.07 8.21 -21.79
C GLN A 41 2.79 7.52 -20.63
N LEU A 42 3.70 6.60 -20.92
CA LEU A 42 4.53 5.93 -19.91
C LEU A 42 5.56 6.88 -19.26
N SER A 43 6.15 7.81 -20.05
CA SER A 43 7.10 8.79 -19.54
C SER A 43 6.44 9.93 -18.75
N ASN A 44 5.19 10.27 -19.08
CA ASN A 44 4.41 11.29 -18.39
C ASN A 44 3.65 10.77 -17.15
N LYS A 45 3.59 9.45 -16.96
CA LYS A 45 3.13 8.87 -15.70
C LYS A 45 4.23 9.08 -14.66
N ARG A 46 4.41 10.35 -14.22
CA ARG A 46 5.11 10.63 -12.95
C ARG A 46 4.43 9.75 -11.92
N ALA A 47 5.21 8.91 -11.25
CA ALA A 47 4.71 8.22 -10.09
C ALA A 47 4.06 9.28 -9.20
N ASP A 48 2.78 9.12 -8.89
CA ASP A 48 2.12 9.95 -7.90
C ASP A 48 2.80 9.69 -6.57
N THR A 49 3.64 10.63 -6.15
CA THR A 49 4.36 10.54 -4.89
C THR A 49 3.56 11.14 -3.74
N SER A 50 2.32 11.57 -3.98
CA SER A 50 1.48 12.18 -2.94
C SER A 50 0.98 11.15 -1.92
N ARG A 51 0.96 9.87 -2.29
CA ARG A 51 0.47 8.75 -1.45
C ARG A 51 1.37 7.52 -1.62
N MET A 52 2.61 7.66 -1.17
CA MET A 52 3.64 6.61 -1.33
C MET A 52 3.36 5.35 -0.50
N GLU A 53 2.49 5.44 0.49
CA GLU A 53 2.06 4.32 1.33
C GLU A 53 1.13 3.34 0.60
N ILE A 54 0.42 3.77 -0.45
CA ILE A 54 -0.59 2.96 -1.14
C ILE A 54 0.08 1.94 -2.07
N PRO A 55 -0.11 0.64 -1.86
CA PRO A 55 0.46 -0.38 -2.72
C PRO A 55 -0.25 -0.41 -4.08
N VAL A 56 0.51 -0.67 -5.14
CA VAL A 56 -0.06 -0.93 -6.47
C VAL A 56 -0.47 -2.40 -6.54
N MET A 57 -1.76 -2.64 -6.63
CA MET A 57 -2.34 -3.98 -6.76
C MET A 57 -3.00 -4.15 -8.14
N PRO A 58 -2.96 -5.36 -8.74
CA PRO A 58 -3.79 -5.68 -9.89
C PRO A 58 -5.27 -5.46 -9.55
N GLU A 59 -6.02 -4.87 -10.48
CA GLU A 59 -7.43 -4.48 -10.25
C GLU A 59 -8.30 -5.69 -9.86
N GLU A 60 -8.06 -6.84 -10.48
CA GLU A 60 -8.79 -8.09 -10.19
C GLU A 60 -8.52 -8.70 -8.79
N LYS A 61 -7.49 -8.21 -8.10
CA LYS A 61 -7.13 -8.62 -6.73
C LYS A 61 -7.48 -7.57 -5.69
N GLN A 62 -8.01 -6.43 -6.11
CA GLN A 62 -8.32 -5.33 -5.22
C GLN A 62 -9.71 -5.54 -4.59
N GLY A 63 -9.77 -5.50 -3.27
CA GLY A 63 -11.02 -5.47 -2.51
C GLY A 63 -11.67 -4.08 -2.51
N GLN A 64 -12.63 -3.86 -1.63
CA GLN A 64 -13.20 -2.53 -1.44
C GLN A 64 -12.16 -1.59 -0.85
N ILE A 65 -11.83 -0.51 -1.57
CA ILE A 65 -10.96 0.54 -1.04
C ILE A 65 -11.77 1.43 -0.11
N ILE A 66 -11.31 1.55 1.13
CA ILE A 66 -11.91 2.39 2.16
C ILE A 66 -10.86 3.38 2.67
N GLN A 67 -11.21 4.66 2.69
CA GLN A 67 -10.34 5.71 3.18
C GLN A 67 -10.89 6.28 4.48
N HIS A 68 -10.09 6.22 5.52
CA HIS A 68 -10.32 6.82 6.82
C HIS A 68 -9.42 8.05 7.06
N THR A 69 -9.62 8.74 8.16
CA THR A 69 -8.87 9.95 8.49
C THR A 69 -7.37 9.68 8.60
N GLY A 70 -6.97 8.57 9.21
CA GLY A 70 -5.57 8.24 9.48
C GLY A 70 -4.97 7.14 8.61
N TYR A 71 -5.76 6.42 7.81
CA TYR A 71 -5.28 5.30 7.00
C TYR A 71 -6.22 5.00 5.83
N THR A 72 -5.73 4.22 4.88
CA THR A 72 -6.51 3.64 3.78
C THR A 72 -6.30 2.14 3.77
N LEU A 73 -7.32 1.39 3.37
CA LEU A 73 -7.24 -0.05 3.30
C LEU A 73 -7.94 -0.62 2.05
N SER A 74 -7.60 -1.86 1.70
CA SER A 74 -8.37 -2.70 0.80
C SER A 74 -9.03 -3.81 1.62
N TYR A 75 -10.36 -3.84 1.64
CA TYR A 75 -11.12 -4.82 2.43
C TYR A 75 -11.59 -5.98 1.56
N ASP A 76 -11.32 -7.20 2.00
CA ASP A 76 -11.82 -8.42 1.40
C ASP A 76 -13.08 -8.89 2.16
N ALA A 77 -14.25 -8.62 1.60
CA ALA A 77 -15.53 -9.02 2.20
C ALA A 77 -15.74 -10.55 2.23
N LYS A 78 -15.03 -11.31 1.38
CA LYS A 78 -15.11 -12.79 1.37
C LYS A 78 -14.37 -13.38 2.57
N ASN A 79 -13.16 -12.91 2.82
CA ASN A 79 -12.34 -13.36 3.95
C ASN A 79 -12.61 -12.56 5.23
N LYS A 80 -13.35 -11.45 5.12
CA LYS A 80 -13.67 -10.52 6.22
C LYS A 80 -12.42 -9.95 6.90
N THR A 81 -11.35 -9.69 6.13
CA THR A 81 -10.08 -9.13 6.60
C THR A 81 -9.59 -8.04 5.66
N PRO A 82 -8.78 -7.09 6.12
CA PRO A 82 -8.06 -6.22 5.19
C PRO A 82 -7.05 -7.04 4.38
N GLN A 83 -6.94 -6.77 3.09
CA GLN A 83 -5.84 -7.30 2.26
C GLN A 83 -4.56 -6.52 2.54
N TRP A 84 -4.69 -5.23 2.73
CA TRP A 84 -3.65 -4.33 3.18
C TRP A 84 -4.27 -3.11 3.87
N VAL A 85 -3.51 -2.51 4.76
CA VAL A 85 -3.77 -1.23 5.40
C VAL A 85 -2.52 -0.37 5.25
N ALA A 86 -2.69 0.89 4.89
CA ALA A 86 -1.60 1.79 4.58
C ALA A 86 -1.79 3.18 5.16
N TRP A 87 -0.71 3.78 5.70
CA TRP A 87 -0.73 5.14 6.25
C TRP A 87 0.64 5.80 6.17
N GLU A 88 0.63 7.13 6.12
CA GLU A 88 1.80 7.95 6.42
C GLU A 88 1.78 8.22 7.93
N LEU A 89 2.90 8.10 8.60
CA LEU A 89 3.08 8.49 9.99
C LEU A 89 4.14 9.58 10.06
N THR A 90 3.75 10.78 10.45
CA THR A 90 4.64 11.93 10.60
C THR A 90 5.18 12.08 12.04
N ASN A 91 6.27 12.82 12.20
CA ASN A 91 6.81 13.17 13.52
C ASN A 91 5.74 13.87 14.39
N GLU A 92 4.97 14.78 13.80
CA GLU A 92 3.93 15.54 14.49
C GLU A 92 2.84 14.63 15.02
N GLU A 93 2.39 13.66 14.23
CA GLU A 93 1.34 12.69 14.60
C GLU A 93 1.77 11.80 15.76
N THR A 94 3.08 11.47 15.86
CA THR A 94 3.60 10.67 17.00
C THR A 94 3.48 11.39 18.35
N ARG A 95 3.14 12.68 18.37
CA ARG A 95 3.00 13.51 19.59
C ARG A 95 1.55 13.65 20.05
N GLY A 96 0.62 13.03 19.35
CA GLY A 96 -0.78 13.03 19.72
C GLY A 96 -1.03 12.50 21.13
N LYS A 97 -2.13 12.93 21.75
CA LYS A 97 -2.44 12.63 23.17
C LYS A 97 -3.83 12.03 23.35
N GLU A 98 -4.56 11.76 22.26
CA GLU A 98 -5.88 11.13 22.38
C GLU A 98 -5.75 9.78 23.08
N GLU A 99 -6.69 9.53 23.99
CA GLU A 99 -6.72 8.26 24.73
C GLU A 99 -7.31 7.14 23.87
N ARG A 100 -6.82 5.92 24.10
CA ARG A 100 -7.30 4.72 23.45
C ARG A 100 -8.75 4.42 23.85
N THR A 101 -9.65 4.28 22.86
CA THR A 101 -11.08 4.08 23.12
C THR A 101 -11.46 2.63 23.45
N ASN A 102 -10.75 1.64 22.87
CA ASN A 102 -11.08 0.20 22.89
C ASN A 102 -12.50 -0.12 22.38
N ASP A 103 -13.10 0.78 21.61
CA ASP A 103 -14.46 0.69 21.12
C ASP A 103 -14.48 0.07 19.71
N PHE A 104 -14.34 -1.24 19.65
CA PHE A 104 -14.37 -2.00 18.39
C PHE A 104 -15.77 -2.01 17.79
N GLN A 105 -15.90 -1.52 16.55
CA GLN A 105 -17.16 -1.34 15.85
C GLN A 105 -17.08 -1.84 14.40
N PRO A 106 -18.24 -2.27 13.83
CA PRO A 106 -18.35 -2.43 12.39
C PRO A 106 -18.00 -1.13 11.66
N ASP A 107 -17.36 -1.24 10.51
CA ASP A 107 -17.03 -0.08 9.69
C ASP A 107 -18.26 0.34 8.86
N PRO A 108 -18.73 1.58 9.01
CA PRO A 108 -19.94 2.05 8.31
C PRO A 108 -19.73 2.20 6.79
N GLN A 109 -18.48 2.20 6.30
CA GLN A 109 -18.17 2.33 4.87
C GLN A 109 -18.19 0.99 4.12
N VAL A 110 -18.26 -0.15 4.82
CA VAL A 110 -18.29 -1.47 4.18
C VAL A 110 -19.60 -1.69 3.43
N ILE A 111 -19.46 -2.06 2.16
CA ILE A 111 -20.57 -2.53 1.34
C ILE A 111 -20.58 -4.06 1.39
N GLY A 112 -21.61 -4.65 1.99
CA GLY A 112 -21.77 -6.10 2.09
C GLY A 112 -21.39 -6.68 3.45
N THR A 113 -20.82 -7.88 3.44
CA THR A 113 -20.51 -8.62 4.67
C THR A 113 -19.20 -8.11 5.29
N GLN A 114 -19.23 -7.92 6.60
CA GLN A 114 -18.02 -7.59 7.36
C GLN A 114 -17.89 -8.45 8.62
N VAL A 115 -16.68 -8.50 9.15
CA VAL A 115 -16.39 -9.08 10.44
C VAL A 115 -17.01 -8.24 11.56
N VAL A 116 -17.43 -8.89 12.62
CA VAL A 116 -17.94 -8.24 13.83
C VAL A 116 -17.15 -8.71 15.05
N THR A 117 -17.21 -7.94 16.12
CA THR A 117 -16.46 -8.22 17.37
C THR A 117 -16.73 -9.63 17.90
N PHE A 118 -17.96 -10.13 17.72
CA PHE A 118 -18.35 -11.48 18.17
C PHE A 118 -17.61 -12.59 17.44
N ASP A 119 -17.19 -12.39 16.19
CA ASP A 119 -16.45 -13.39 15.40
C ASP A 119 -15.11 -13.78 16.06
N TYR A 120 -14.58 -12.92 16.93
CA TYR A 120 -13.34 -13.18 17.68
C TYR A 120 -13.57 -13.88 19.03
N SER A 121 -14.81 -13.99 19.51
CA SER A 121 -15.11 -14.61 20.79
C SER A 121 -14.80 -16.09 20.78
N GLY A 122 -13.87 -16.53 21.64
CA GLY A 122 -13.45 -17.93 21.73
C GLY A 122 -12.65 -18.44 20.54
N SER A 123 -12.19 -17.55 19.64
CA SER A 123 -11.39 -17.91 18.46
C SER A 123 -9.95 -18.34 18.83
N GLY A 124 -9.43 -17.94 19.99
CA GLY A 124 -8.04 -18.13 20.37
C GLY A 124 -7.09 -17.06 19.79
N TYR A 125 -7.61 -16.11 19.02
CA TYR A 125 -6.85 -15.00 18.45
C TYR A 125 -7.22 -13.67 19.08
N ASP A 126 -6.25 -12.76 19.11
CA ASP A 126 -6.47 -11.36 19.46
C ASP A 126 -7.10 -10.58 18.30
N ARG A 127 -7.74 -9.47 18.63
CA ARG A 127 -8.15 -8.46 17.67
C ARG A 127 -6.95 -7.56 17.37
N GLY A 128 -6.08 -8.02 16.46
CA GLY A 128 -4.85 -7.32 16.10
C GLY A 128 -5.11 -6.14 15.18
N HIS A 129 -4.58 -4.97 15.53
CA HIS A 129 -4.63 -3.78 14.67
C HIS A 129 -3.61 -3.90 13.54
N MET A 130 -4.03 -3.49 12.34
CA MET A 130 -3.09 -3.25 11.24
C MET A 130 -2.49 -1.84 11.35
N ALA A 131 -3.30 -0.78 11.21
CA ALA A 131 -2.89 0.57 11.59
C ALA A 131 -3.11 0.75 13.10
N PRO A 132 -2.05 0.90 13.92
CA PRO A 132 -2.18 0.85 15.37
C PRO A 132 -2.83 2.10 15.95
N ALA A 133 -3.64 1.94 16.98
CA ALA A 133 -4.22 3.05 17.73
C ALA A 133 -3.16 4.01 18.28
N GLY A 134 -1.94 3.51 18.54
CA GLY A 134 -0.80 4.32 18.98
C GLY A 134 -0.36 5.37 17.97
N ASP A 135 -0.60 5.13 16.67
CA ASP A 135 -0.26 6.05 15.57
C ASP A 135 -1.39 7.06 15.30
N MET A 136 -2.58 6.85 15.86
CA MET A 136 -3.78 7.66 15.61
C MET A 136 -4.10 8.64 16.75
N LYS A 137 -3.19 8.82 17.69
CA LYS A 137 -3.36 9.69 18.88
C LYS A 137 -3.41 11.18 18.58
N TRP A 138 -3.20 11.58 17.35
CA TRP A 138 -3.23 12.98 16.91
C TRP A 138 -4.63 13.52 16.60
N SER A 139 -5.62 12.62 16.42
CA SER A 139 -7.00 12.98 16.10
C SER A 139 -7.97 12.04 16.81
N LYS A 140 -9.00 12.60 17.46
CA LYS A 140 -10.08 11.82 18.06
C LYS A 140 -10.77 10.93 17.04
N GLN A 141 -11.01 11.46 15.83
CA GLN A 141 -11.65 10.71 14.76
C GLN A 141 -10.74 9.57 14.26
N ALA A 142 -9.46 9.85 14.00
CA ALA A 142 -8.52 8.80 13.60
C ALA A 142 -8.41 7.70 14.66
N MET A 143 -8.40 8.07 15.95
CA MET A 143 -8.41 7.12 17.06
C MET A 143 -9.66 6.25 17.05
N GLN A 144 -10.85 6.80 16.88
CA GLN A 144 -12.10 6.04 16.80
C GLN A 144 -12.11 5.10 15.58
N GLU A 145 -11.72 5.62 14.42
CA GLU A 145 -11.68 4.85 13.16
C GLU A 145 -10.68 3.70 13.23
N SER A 146 -9.58 3.81 13.99
CA SER A 146 -8.61 2.73 14.15
C SER A 146 -9.20 1.47 14.78
N PHE A 147 -10.35 1.58 15.47
CA PHE A 147 -11.09 0.47 16.06
C PHE A 147 -12.19 -0.10 15.15
N TYR A 148 -12.31 0.38 13.91
CA TYR A 148 -13.18 -0.29 12.94
C TYR A 148 -12.64 -1.69 12.61
N MET A 149 -13.58 -2.65 12.58
CA MET A 149 -13.23 -4.06 12.38
C MET A 149 -12.56 -4.34 11.01
N THR A 150 -12.66 -3.42 10.04
CA THR A 150 -11.93 -3.49 8.78
C THR A 150 -10.41 -3.28 8.94
N ASN A 151 -9.97 -2.67 10.03
CA ASN A 151 -8.56 -2.47 10.39
C ASN A 151 -8.02 -3.61 11.27
N ILE A 152 -8.84 -4.61 11.57
CA ILE A 152 -8.54 -5.68 12.54
C ILE A 152 -8.39 -7.02 11.81
N CYS A 153 -7.38 -7.79 12.19
CA CYS A 153 -7.24 -9.18 11.75
C CYS A 153 -7.02 -10.13 12.94
N PRO A 154 -7.30 -11.44 12.78
CA PRO A 154 -6.91 -12.43 13.77
C PRO A 154 -5.39 -12.45 13.92
N GLN A 155 -4.90 -12.24 15.12
CA GLN A 155 -3.48 -12.19 15.40
C GLN A 155 -3.13 -13.10 16.59
N ASP A 156 -2.04 -13.86 16.46
CA ASP A 156 -1.51 -14.64 17.59
C ASP A 156 -1.18 -13.69 18.75
N HIS A 157 -1.46 -14.13 19.99
CA HIS A 157 -1.28 -13.29 21.18
C HIS A 157 0.17 -12.83 21.36
N HIS A 158 1.14 -13.73 21.19
CA HIS A 158 2.56 -13.38 21.35
C HIS A 158 2.99 -12.42 20.24
N LEU A 159 2.59 -12.69 18.98
CA LEU A 159 2.86 -11.75 17.89
C LEU A 159 2.29 -10.37 18.20
N ASN A 160 1.00 -10.28 18.58
CA ASN A 160 0.33 -9.02 18.84
C ASN A 160 0.96 -8.21 19.98
N THR A 161 1.37 -8.88 21.05
CA THR A 161 1.87 -8.21 22.27
C THR A 161 3.37 -7.99 22.29
N GLU A 162 4.14 -8.71 21.48
CA GLU A 162 5.61 -8.68 21.43
C GLU A 162 6.11 -8.10 20.11
N ASP A 163 6.42 -8.94 19.11
CA ASP A 163 7.11 -8.53 17.88
C ASP A 163 6.36 -7.44 17.09
N TRP A 164 5.03 -7.56 16.99
CA TRP A 164 4.21 -6.57 16.30
C TRP A 164 4.20 -5.23 17.02
N ASN A 165 4.03 -5.26 18.35
CA ASN A 165 4.10 -4.05 19.19
C ASN A 165 5.49 -3.40 19.12
N ASP A 166 6.57 -4.19 19.10
CA ASP A 166 7.93 -3.67 18.95
C ASP A 166 8.13 -2.99 17.59
N LEU A 167 7.58 -3.55 16.52
CA LEU A 167 7.61 -2.94 15.18
C LEU A 167 6.83 -1.62 15.15
N GLU A 168 5.66 -1.57 15.78
CA GLU A 168 4.89 -0.33 15.93
C GLU A 168 5.67 0.75 16.68
N MET A 169 6.28 0.41 17.80
CA MET A 169 7.11 1.34 18.56
C MET A 169 8.30 1.83 17.74
N LYS A 170 8.92 0.92 16.96
CA LYS A 170 10.05 1.25 16.09
C LYS A 170 9.64 2.17 14.94
N SER A 171 8.48 1.96 14.35
CA SER A 171 7.94 2.82 13.30
C SER A 171 7.73 4.25 13.81
N ARG A 172 7.20 4.41 15.02
CA ARG A 172 7.10 5.73 15.69
C ARG A 172 8.46 6.37 15.97
N GLU A 173 9.47 5.57 16.34
CA GLU A 173 10.85 6.06 16.50
C GLU A 173 11.42 6.57 15.16
N TRP A 174 11.22 5.82 14.09
CA TRP A 174 11.67 6.23 12.75
C TRP A 174 10.95 7.50 12.26
N ALA A 175 9.64 7.61 12.46
CA ALA A 175 8.90 8.82 12.12
C ALA A 175 9.45 10.05 12.87
N ARG A 176 9.74 9.91 14.17
CA ARG A 176 10.36 10.98 14.96
C ARG A 176 11.77 11.33 14.50
N ARG A 177 12.55 10.33 14.08
CA ARG A 177 13.95 10.51 13.69
C ARG A 177 14.10 11.08 12.28
N TYR A 178 13.25 10.63 11.33
CA TYR A 178 13.38 10.93 9.91
C TYR A 178 12.30 11.89 9.39
N GLY A 179 11.40 12.35 10.25
CA GLY A 179 10.32 13.26 9.92
C GLY A 179 9.02 12.53 9.57
N LYS A 180 9.08 11.44 8.81
CA LYS A 180 7.94 10.59 8.47
C LYS A 180 8.38 9.18 8.04
N VAL A 181 7.43 8.26 8.06
CA VAL A 181 7.51 6.93 7.45
C VAL A 181 6.22 6.62 6.70
N TYR A 182 6.33 5.84 5.64
CA TYR A 182 5.21 5.27 4.91
C TYR A 182 5.11 3.80 5.26
N ILE A 183 3.94 3.36 5.66
CA ILE A 183 3.74 2.02 6.19
C ILE A 183 2.61 1.35 5.41
N THR A 184 2.85 0.11 4.99
CA THR A 184 1.82 -0.78 4.44
C THR A 184 2.00 -2.14 5.07
N CYS A 185 0.92 -2.71 5.57
CA CYS A 185 0.90 -4.05 6.15
C CYS A 185 -0.40 -4.78 5.81
N GLY A 186 -0.44 -6.09 6.05
CA GLY A 186 -1.63 -6.91 5.87
C GLY A 186 -1.43 -8.32 6.42
N PRO A 187 -2.51 -9.07 6.67
CA PRO A 187 -2.44 -10.47 7.06
C PRO A 187 -1.96 -11.35 5.89
N ILE A 188 -1.33 -12.47 6.23
CA ILE A 188 -0.88 -13.51 5.28
C ILE A 188 -1.73 -14.75 5.46
#